data_1acd348979ed5a9d20bb16a4f19b5710
#
_entry.id   1acd348979ed5a9d20bb16a4f19b5710
#
_cell.length_a   1.000
_cell.length_b   1.000
_cell.length_c   1.000
_cell.angle_alpha   90.00
_cell.angle_beta   90.00
_cell.angle_gamma   90.00
#
_symmetry.space_group_name_H-M   'P 1'
#
loop_
_entity.id
_entity.type
_entity.pdbx_description
1 polymer ?
#
loop_
_entity_poly.entity_id
_entity_poly.type
_entity_poly.pdbx_seq_one_letter_code
_entity_poly.pdbx_strand_id
1 'polypeptide(L)'
;MRAIVVALLLAVPLSAQTRKPPARKPAPPVVALKKVVPEVTCPTPLGVGLKTKVTYCEVMAGRDPAGGVLIPIPSHKGPATLSFDLHNLHLYSEEQVRAKRAFSRYTATIGVLTMDNTLISRAIVQSEFRTAVDLVDRVGGGAGPGGAKAVAPTGTEPITISIPEGEEQVSLLGEKLMVERIDGTAAYTQAGRPIAVISNVALEYKPGPPPRKPKR
;
A
#
# COMPACT_ATOMS: atom_id res chain seq x y z
N MET A 1 -98.47 2.44 34.56
CA MET A 1 -98.07 2.97 33.25
C MET A 1 -96.55 2.96 33.17
N ARG A 2 -95.99 2.05 32.40
CA ARG A 2 -94.49 1.94 32.23
C ARG A 2 -94.15 2.34 30.78
N ALA A 3 -93.42 3.45 30.63
CA ALA A 3 -92.98 3.91 29.34
C ALA A 3 -91.63 3.21 29.00
N ILE A 4 -91.59 2.57 27.85
CA ILE A 4 -90.41 1.95 27.30
C ILE A 4 -89.75 2.95 26.33
N VAL A 5 -88.50 3.39 26.66
CA VAL A 5 -87.70 4.23 25.80
C VAL A 5 -86.84 3.27 24.93
N VAL A 6 -87.08 3.24 23.65
CA VAL A 6 -86.25 2.54 22.65
C VAL A 6 -85.15 3.47 22.20
N ALA A 7 -83.91 3.15 22.55
CA ALA A 7 -82.72 3.85 22.07
C ALA A 7 -82.22 3.27 20.72
N LEU A 8 -82.28 4.07 19.67
CA LEU A 8 -81.82 3.73 18.33
C LEU A 8 -80.29 3.98 18.25
N LEU A 9 -79.47 2.92 18.21
CA LEU A 9 -78.01 3.03 18.01
C LEU A 9 -77.75 3.14 16.51
N LEU A 10 -77.31 4.31 16.08
CA LEU A 10 -76.79 4.58 14.72
C LEU A 10 -75.32 4.09 14.63
N ALA A 11 -75.09 3.00 13.92
CA ALA A 11 -73.82 2.46 13.58
C ALA A 11 -73.20 3.28 12.41
N VAL A 12 -72.18 4.06 12.67
CA VAL A 12 -71.39 4.78 11.65
C VAL A 12 -70.31 3.84 11.15
N PRO A 13 -70.22 3.55 9.82
CA PRO A 13 -69.12 2.75 9.28
C PRO A 13 -67.84 3.56 9.29
N LEU A 14 -66.81 3.13 10.09
CA LEU A 14 -65.46 3.64 10.03
C LEU A 14 -64.80 3.14 8.74
N SER A 15 -64.73 4.03 7.72
CA SER A 15 -63.96 3.77 6.49
C SER A 15 -62.46 3.84 6.82
N ALA A 16 -61.81 2.69 7.04
CA ALA A 16 -60.40 2.58 7.20
C ALA A 16 -59.70 2.92 5.86
N GLN A 17 -59.23 4.17 5.71
CA GLN A 17 -58.34 4.55 4.60
C GLN A 17 -56.98 3.88 4.80
N THR A 18 -56.72 2.79 4.09
CA THR A 18 -55.42 2.17 3.95
C THR A 18 -54.47 3.15 3.23
N ARG A 19 -53.71 3.96 3.99
CA ARG A 19 -52.62 4.76 3.42
C ARG A 19 -51.57 3.82 2.84
N LYS A 20 -51.48 3.82 1.50
CA LYS A 20 -50.42 3.12 0.75
C LYS A 20 -49.04 3.60 1.30
N PRO A 21 -48.16 2.69 1.77
CA PRO A 21 -46.84 3.09 2.26
C PRO A 21 -46.11 3.87 1.16
N PRO A 22 -45.37 4.94 1.50
CA PRO A 22 -44.58 5.67 0.50
C PRO A 22 -43.59 4.72 -0.12
N ALA A 23 -43.55 4.70 -1.47
CA ALA A 23 -42.62 3.90 -2.24
C ALA A 23 -41.20 4.23 -1.78
N ARG A 24 -40.50 3.25 -1.18
CA ARG A 24 -39.06 3.39 -0.84
C ARG A 24 -38.31 3.70 -2.13
N LYS A 25 -37.65 4.88 -2.19
CA LYS A 25 -36.70 5.20 -3.27
C LYS A 25 -35.70 4.04 -3.38
N PRO A 26 -35.41 3.53 -4.58
CA PRO A 26 -34.39 2.50 -4.78
C PRO A 26 -33.09 2.97 -4.12
N ALA A 27 -32.48 2.10 -3.31
CA ALA A 27 -31.16 2.39 -2.75
C ALA A 27 -30.19 2.67 -3.91
N PRO A 28 -29.33 3.68 -3.82
CA PRO A 28 -28.34 3.94 -4.86
C PRO A 28 -27.49 2.68 -5.09
N PRO A 29 -27.12 2.37 -6.34
CA PRO A 29 -26.34 1.18 -6.64
C PRO A 29 -25.04 1.20 -5.82
N VAL A 30 -24.77 0.09 -5.12
CA VAL A 30 -23.52 -0.10 -4.38
C VAL A 30 -22.39 -0.19 -5.42
N VAL A 31 -21.55 0.83 -5.50
CA VAL A 31 -20.37 0.82 -6.37
C VAL A 31 -19.38 -0.20 -5.81
N ALA A 32 -19.11 -1.26 -6.58
CA ALA A 32 -18.18 -2.31 -6.18
C ALA A 32 -16.73 -1.76 -6.11
N LEU A 33 -15.94 -2.27 -5.16
CA LEU A 33 -14.53 -2.01 -5.09
C LEU A 33 -13.83 -2.61 -6.33
N LYS A 34 -12.88 -1.86 -6.89
CA LYS A 34 -12.03 -2.29 -7.99
C LYS A 34 -10.62 -2.49 -7.50
N LYS A 35 -10.04 -3.66 -7.76
CA LYS A 35 -8.65 -3.97 -7.50
C LYS A 35 -7.85 -3.94 -8.80
N VAL A 36 -6.71 -3.23 -8.81
CA VAL A 36 -5.82 -3.09 -9.98
C VAL A 36 -4.36 -3.16 -9.55
N VAL A 37 -3.50 -3.55 -10.49
CA VAL A 37 -2.07 -3.37 -10.38
C VAL A 37 -1.74 -2.06 -11.10
N PRO A 38 -1.26 -1.01 -10.38
CA PRO A 38 -0.94 0.26 -11.00
C PRO A 38 0.34 0.18 -11.83
N GLU A 39 0.50 1.05 -12.82
CA GLU A 39 1.76 1.23 -13.53
C GLU A 39 2.71 2.04 -12.66
N VAL A 40 3.61 1.37 -11.95
CA VAL A 40 4.56 2.00 -11.03
C VAL A 40 5.74 2.57 -11.82
N THR A 41 6.04 3.87 -11.62
CA THR A 41 7.28 4.47 -12.10
C THR A 41 8.38 4.22 -11.08
N CYS A 42 9.31 3.36 -11.44
CA CYS A 42 10.46 2.99 -10.61
C CYS A 42 11.71 3.70 -11.11
N PRO A 43 12.24 4.70 -10.38
CA PRO A 43 13.45 5.42 -10.80
C PRO A 43 14.70 4.54 -10.73
N THR A 44 14.72 3.55 -9.84
CA THR A 44 15.85 2.65 -9.63
C THR A 44 15.35 1.20 -9.60
N PRO A 45 15.11 0.57 -10.77
CA PRO A 45 14.67 -0.82 -10.83
C PRO A 45 15.81 -1.74 -10.36
N LEU A 46 15.53 -2.54 -9.33
CA LEU A 46 16.45 -3.58 -8.87
C LEU A 46 16.50 -4.74 -9.87
N GLY A 47 15.36 -5.08 -10.47
CA GLY A 47 15.22 -6.13 -11.47
C GLY A 47 14.12 -7.12 -11.14
N VAL A 48 14.12 -8.25 -11.87
CA VAL A 48 13.15 -9.34 -11.73
C VAL A 48 13.76 -10.49 -10.95
N GLY A 49 13.03 -11.00 -9.96
CA GLY A 49 13.44 -12.15 -9.18
C GLY A 49 13.62 -13.41 -10.02
N LEU A 50 14.69 -14.14 -9.78
CA LEU A 50 15.01 -15.36 -10.53
C LEU A 50 13.98 -16.46 -10.24
N LYS A 51 13.54 -16.60 -8.99
CA LYS A 51 12.60 -17.62 -8.56
C LYS A 51 11.15 -17.15 -8.65
N THR A 52 10.83 -16.00 -8.06
CA THR A 52 9.46 -15.50 -7.93
C THR A 52 8.92 -14.85 -9.19
N LYS A 53 9.80 -14.41 -10.11
CA LYS A 53 9.47 -13.61 -11.31
C LYS A 53 8.81 -12.26 -10.97
N VAL A 54 8.88 -11.84 -9.73
CA VAL A 54 8.38 -10.55 -9.24
C VAL A 54 9.35 -9.44 -9.58
N THR A 55 8.86 -8.29 -9.98
CA THR A 55 9.67 -7.08 -10.20
C THR A 55 9.89 -6.36 -8.88
N TYR A 56 11.14 -6.03 -8.61
CA TYR A 56 11.59 -5.32 -7.42
C TYR A 56 12.06 -3.91 -7.78
N CYS A 57 11.66 -2.93 -6.98
CA CYS A 57 12.01 -1.52 -7.12
C CYS A 57 12.69 -1.01 -5.85
N GLU A 58 13.86 -0.38 -5.98
CA GLU A 58 14.53 0.26 -4.85
C GLU A 58 13.82 1.54 -4.44
N VAL A 59 13.67 1.75 -3.14
CA VAL A 59 13.19 2.99 -2.53
C VAL A 59 14.40 3.78 -2.03
N MET A 60 14.71 4.84 -2.74
CA MET A 60 15.88 5.68 -2.45
C MET A 60 15.59 6.68 -1.35
N ALA A 61 16.57 6.99 -0.52
CA ALA A 61 16.49 8.13 0.38
C ALA A 61 16.40 9.45 -0.42
N GLY A 62 15.46 10.31 -0.03
CA GLY A 62 15.23 11.58 -0.69
C GLY A 62 14.31 12.51 0.09
N ARG A 63 14.12 13.71 -0.43
CA ARG A 63 13.20 14.72 0.10
C ARG A 63 12.19 15.21 -0.93
N ASP A 64 12.50 15.02 -2.21
CA ASP A 64 11.64 15.42 -3.32
C ASP A 64 10.76 14.24 -3.73
N PRO A 65 9.44 14.34 -3.60
CA PRO A 65 8.52 13.28 -4.03
C PRO A 65 8.71 12.85 -5.49
N ALA A 66 9.10 13.77 -6.37
CA ALA A 66 9.32 13.44 -7.78
C ALA A 66 10.47 12.44 -8.01
N GLY A 67 11.42 12.35 -7.07
CA GLY A 67 12.54 11.40 -7.11
C GLY A 67 12.24 10.03 -6.48
N GLY A 68 11.05 9.84 -5.93
CA GLY A 68 10.63 8.58 -5.30
C GLY A 68 10.03 7.56 -6.27
N VAL A 69 9.56 6.45 -5.73
CA VAL A 69 8.76 5.49 -6.50
C VAL A 69 7.35 6.05 -6.64
N LEU A 70 6.94 6.36 -7.87
CA LEU A 70 5.66 7.00 -8.14
C LEU A 70 4.58 5.98 -8.45
N ILE A 71 3.45 6.09 -7.75
CA ILE A 71 2.30 5.19 -7.90
C ILE A 71 1.09 6.04 -8.29
N PRO A 72 0.58 5.93 -9.53
CA PRO A 72 -0.61 6.62 -9.96
C PRO A 72 -1.85 6.05 -9.28
N ILE A 73 -2.72 6.93 -8.80
CA ILE A 73 -3.98 6.58 -8.15
C ILE A 73 -5.11 6.96 -9.11
N PRO A 74 -5.90 6.00 -9.59
CA PRO A 74 -7.04 6.30 -10.45
C PRO A 74 -8.09 7.16 -9.72
N SER A 75 -8.88 7.94 -10.49
CA SER A 75 -9.98 8.72 -9.92
C SER A 75 -10.89 7.85 -9.07
N HIS A 76 -11.04 8.22 -7.82
CA HIS A 76 -11.73 7.40 -6.81
C HIS A 76 -12.63 8.26 -5.94
N LYS A 77 -13.60 7.62 -5.28
CA LYS A 77 -14.52 8.22 -4.32
C LYS A 77 -14.31 7.60 -2.94
N GLY A 78 -14.05 8.46 -1.96
CA GLY A 78 -13.59 8.05 -0.64
C GLY A 78 -12.14 7.55 -0.68
N PRO A 79 -11.60 6.99 0.40
CA PRO A 79 -10.22 6.53 0.45
C PRO A 79 -9.97 5.34 -0.50
N ALA A 80 -8.77 5.32 -1.10
CA ALA A 80 -8.23 4.16 -1.80
C ALA A 80 -7.28 3.40 -0.88
N THR A 81 -7.13 2.10 -1.09
CA THR A 81 -6.20 1.25 -0.34
C THR A 81 -5.02 0.89 -1.22
N LEU A 82 -3.84 1.38 -0.86
CA LEU A 82 -2.57 0.97 -1.46
C LEU A 82 -1.98 -0.19 -0.65
N SER A 83 -1.61 -1.27 -1.32
CA SER A 83 -0.89 -2.39 -0.72
C SER A 83 0.37 -2.73 -1.51
N PHE A 84 1.43 -3.13 -0.81
CA PHE A 84 2.69 -3.59 -1.39
C PHE A 84 3.48 -4.39 -0.38
N ASP A 85 4.43 -5.19 -0.85
CA ASP A 85 5.41 -5.85 0.00
C ASP A 85 6.66 -4.97 0.12
N LEU A 86 7.10 -4.74 1.37
CA LEU A 86 8.30 -3.99 1.72
C LEU A 86 9.39 -4.95 2.17
N HIS A 87 10.61 -4.76 1.63
CA HIS A 87 11.76 -5.61 1.91
C HIS A 87 12.99 -4.77 2.26
N ASN A 88 13.93 -5.35 2.99
CA ASN A 88 15.28 -4.83 3.07
C ASN A 88 16.12 -5.33 1.89
N LEU A 89 17.18 -4.59 1.57
CA LEU A 89 18.17 -4.95 0.55
C LEU A 89 19.40 -5.57 1.20
N HIS A 90 19.81 -6.74 0.73
CA HIS A 90 21.03 -7.43 1.17
C HIS A 90 21.99 -7.66 0.00
N LEU A 91 23.30 -7.42 0.26
CA LEU A 91 24.39 -7.78 -0.64
C LEU A 91 24.92 -9.16 -0.22
N TYR A 92 24.51 -10.21 -0.91
CA TYR A 92 24.87 -11.57 -0.58
C TYR A 92 26.34 -11.88 -0.92
N SER A 93 27.08 -12.38 0.06
CA SER A 93 28.42 -12.91 -0.08
C SER A 93 28.55 -14.31 0.49
N GLU A 94 28.82 -15.29 -0.36
CA GLU A 94 29.01 -16.68 0.05
C GLU A 94 30.24 -16.86 0.94
N GLU A 95 31.28 -16.04 0.73
CA GLU A 95 32.48 -16.05 1.57
C GLU A 95 32.14 -15.63 3.00
N GLN A 96 31.38 -14.53 3.19
CA GLN A 96 30.97 -14.07 4.51
C GLN A 96 30.08 -15.10 5.22
N VAL A 97 29.19 -15.79 4.47
CA VAL A 97 28.35 -16.85 5.04
C VAL A 97 29.20 -18.03 5.50
N ARG A 98 30.15 -18.49 4.68
CA ARG A 98 31.06 -19.58 5.05
C ARG A 98 31.97 -19.20 6.25
N ALA A 99 32.40 -17.94 6.31
CA ALA A 99 33.19 -17.44 7.43
C ALA A 99 32.36 -17.14 8.69
N LYS A 100 31.04 -17.37 8.68
CA LYS A 100 30.09 -17.06 9.78
C LYS A 100 30.10 -15.58 10.18
N ARG A 101 30.41 -14.68 9.26
CA ARG A 101 30.48 -13.22 9.45
C ARG A 101 29.36 -12.46 8.71
N ALA A 102 28.39 -13.18 8.13
CA ALA A 102 27.36 -12.59 7.29
C ALA A 102 26.18 -11.99 8.08
N PHE A 103 26.16 -12.14 9.42
CA PHE A 103 25.05 -11.60 10.21
C PHE A 103 24.86 -10.12 9.95
N SER A 104 23.62 -9.75 9.62
CA SER A 104 23.17 -8.37 9.51
C SER A 104 21.70 -8.29 9.91
N ARG A 105 21.36 -7.30 10.74
CA ARG A 105 19.98 -6.92 11.01
C ARG A 105 19.71 -5.58 10.34
N TYR A 106 18.64 -5.51 9.58
CA TYR A 106 18.23 -4.33 8.84
C TYR A 106 16.91 -3.81 9.41
N THR A 107 16.81 -2.49 9.57
CA THR A 107 15.56 -1.80 9.87
C THR A 107 15.45 -0.62 8.92
N ALA A 108 14.56 -0.72 7.94
CA ALA A 108 14.31 0.33 6.97
C ALA A 108 13.00 1.05 7.28
N THR A 109 13.00 2.37 7.20
CA THR A 109 11.83 3.23 7.32
C THR A 109 11.64 3.99 6.02
N ILE A 110 10.43 3.95 5.48
CA ILE A 110 10.03 4.73 4.29
C ILE A 110 8.82 5.60 4.60
N GLY A 111 8.71 6.73 3.90
CA GLY A 111 7.52 7.58 3.88
C GLY A 111 6.69 7.34 2.61
N VAL A 112 5.37 7.39 2.75
CA VAL A 112 4.43 7.51 1.64
C VAL A 112 3.89 8.93 1.65
N LEU A 113 4.15 9.67 0.58
CA LEU A 113 3.91 11.11 0.49
C LEU A 113 2.98 11.42 -0.68
N THR A 114 2.27 12.52 -0.56
CA THR A 114 1.61 13.18 -1.69
C THR A 114 2.65 13.88 -2.56
N MET A 115 2.27 14.36 -3.74
CA MET A 115 3.19 15.09 -4.63
C MET A 115 3.53 16.50 -4.15
N ASP A 116 2.78 17.04 -3.18
CA ASP A 116 3.09 18.31 -2.48
C ASP A 116 3.96 18.12 -1.22
N ASN A 117 4.55 16.91 -1.06
CA ASN A 117 5.42 16.54 0.04
C ASN A 117 4.74 16.41 1.41
N THR A 118 3.43 16.18 1.43
CA THR A 118 2.70 15.87 2.67
C THR A 118 2.82 14.38 3.00
N LEU A 119 3.21 14.06 4.21
CA LEU A 119 3.33 12.67 4.67
C LEU A 119 1.94 12.06 4.92
N ILE A 120 1.60 11.01 4.19
CA ILE A 120 0.38 10.22 4.41
C ILE A 120 0.63 9.17 5.50
N SER A 121 1.73 8.41 5.38
CA SER A 121 2.04 7.31 6.30
C SER A 121 3.52 6.96 6.28
N ARG A 122 3.97 6.22 7.30
CA ARG A 122 5.27 5.56 7.34
C ARG A 122 5.09 4.05 7.33
N ALA A 123 6.05 3.36 6.70
CA ALA A 123 6.16 1.91 6.74
C ALA A 123 7.56 1.52 7.18
N ILE A 124 7.66 0.42 7.92
CA ILE A 124 8.91 -0.08 8.47
C ILE A 124 9.00 -1.57 8.14
N VAL A 125 10.18 -2.01 7.71
CA VAL A 125 10.51 -3.42 7.60
C VAL A 125 11.77 -3.71 8.40
N GLN A 126 11.71 -4.79 9.20
CA GLN A 126 12.86 -5.30 9.93
C GLN A 126 13.12 -6.75 9.51
N SER A 127 14.37 -7.08 9.25
CA SER A 127 14.79 -8.43 8.90
C SER A 127 16.19 -8.74 9.40
N GLU A 128 16.46 -10.01 9.64
CA GLU A 128 17.81 -10.52 9.90
C GLU A 128 18.27 -11.34 8.70
N PHE A 129 19.54 -11.27 8.41
CA PHE A 129 20.21 -12.11 7.44
C PHE A 129 21.34 -12.87 8.13
N ARG A 130 21.42 -14.17 7.93
CA ARG A 130 22.48 -15.07 8.41
C ARG A 130 23.00 -15.97 7.30
N THR A 131 22.09 -16.46 6.47
CA THR A 131 22.37 -17.43 5.41
C THR A 131 21.55 -17.15 4.16
N ALA A 132 21.83 -17.86 3.07
CA ALA A 132 21.08 -17.73 1.82
C ALA A 132 19.58 -18.07 1.93
N VAL A 133 19.18 -18.78 3.01
CA VAL A 133 17.75 -19.13 3.25
C VAL A 133 16.93 -17.88 3.63
N ASP A 134 17.59 -16.88 4.19
CA ASP A 134 16.94 -15.64 4.61
C ASP A 134 16.64 -14.67 3.44
N LEU A 135 17.09 -15.02 2.24
CA LEU A 135 16.79 -14.25 1.03
C LEU A 135 15.39 -14.59 0.52
N VAL A 136 14.61 -13.56 0.21
CA VAL A 136 13.31 -13.71 -0.45
C VAL A 136 13.50 -14.24 -1.87
N ASP A 137 14.42 -13.63 -2.61
CA ASP A 137 14.80 -14.01 -3.97
C ASP A 137 16.20 -13.48 -4.29
N ARG A 138 16.73 -13.86 -5.44
CA ARG A 138 17.95 -13.29 -6.05
C ARG A 138 17.54 -12.49 -7.27
N VAL A 139 17.99 -11.24 -7.36
CA VAL A 139 17.60 -10.37 -8.47
C VAL A 139 18.75 -10.13 -9.44
N GLY A 140 19.95 -10.01 -8.93
CA GLY A 140 21.16 -9.86 -9.73
C GLY A 140 22.16 -10.96 -9.44
N GLY A 141 23.07 -11.23 -10.36
CA GLY A 141 24.17 -12.16 -10.19
C GLY A 141 25.46 -11.62 -10.79
N GLY A 142 26.58 -11.93 -10.17
CA GLY A 142 27.92 -11.56 -10.60
C GLY A 142 28.87 -11.40 -9.44
N ALA A 143 30.17 -11.33 -9.74
CA ALA A 143 31.20 -11.00 -8.77
C ALA A 143 31.21 -9.47 -8.59
N GLY A 144 30.60 -8.99 -7.50
CA GLY A 144 30.70 -7.61 -7.08
C GLY A 144 31.90 -7.34 -6.16
N PRO A 145 32.17 -6.07 -5.78
CA PRO A 145 33.17 -5.73 -4.80
C PRO A 145 32.96 -6.50 -3.49
N GLY A 146 34.05 -7.00 -2.89
CA GLY A 146 33.97 -7.75 -1.63
C GLY A 146 33.39 -9.16 -1.74
N GLY A 147 33.39 -9.78 -2.95
CA GLY A 147 32.89 -11.14 -3.17
C GLY A 147 31.36 -11.23 -3.17
N ALA A 148 30.64 -10.11 -3.26
CA ALA A 148 29.19 -10.11 -3.36
C ALA A 148 28.75 -10.77 -4.66
N LYS A 149 27.91 -11.82 -4.56
CA LYS A 149 27.47 -12.64 -5.71
C LYS A 149 26.05 -12.32 -6.18
N ALA A 150 25.26 -11.65 -5.36
CA ALA A 150 23.91 -11.25 -5.72
C ALA A 150 23.44 -10.07 -4.86
N VAL A 151 22.54 -9.28 -5.44
CA VAL A 151 21.71 -8.33 -4.71
C VAL A 151 20.34 -8.98 -4.54
N ALA A 152 19.81 -8.97 -3.32
CA ALA A 152 18.61 -9.72 -2.99
C ALA A 152 17.75 -9.01 -1.95
N PRO A 153 16.41 -9.05 -2.08
CA PRO A 153 15.52 -8.68 -1.00
C PRO A 153 15.58 -9.69 0.14
N THR A 154 15.54 -9.21 1.38
CA THR A 154 15.47 -10.03 2.60
C THR A 154 14.38 -9.50 3.51
N GLY A 155 13.62 -10.41 4.13
CA GLY A 155 12.40 -10.08 4.86
C GLY A 155 11.27 -9.64 3.94
N THR A 156 10.06 -9.73 4.42
CA THR A 156 8.85 -9.25 3.72
C THR A 156 7.88 -8.74 4.76
N GLU A 157 7.50 -7.48 4.65
CA GLU A 157 6.45 -6.86 5.45
C GLU A 157 5.32 -6.42 4.50
N PRO A 158 4.14 -7.05 4.56
CA PRO A 158 2.99 -6.61 3.78
C PRO A 158 2.44 -5.31 4.36
N ILE A 159 2.48 -4.26 3.56
CA ILE A 159 2.04 -2.92 3.94
C ILE A 159 0.68 -2.63 3.31
N THR A 160 -0.19 -2.00 4.09
CA THR A 160 -1.50 -1.52 3.63
C THR A 160 -1.72 -0.10 4.13
N ILE A 161 -1.98 0.84 3.22
CA ILE A 161 -2.10 2.27 3.52
C ILE A 161 -3.37 2.81 2.90
N SER A 162 -4.10 3.63 3.66
CA SER A 162 -5.27 4.37 3.18
C SER A 162 -4.81 5.68 2.54
N ILE A 163 -5.10 5.84 1.25
CA ILE A 163 -4.81 7.06 0.48
C ILE A 163 -6.06 7.93 0.49
N PRO A 164 -5.96 9.22 0.86
CA PRO A 164 -7.08 10.16 0.88
C PRO A 164 -7.74 10.32 -0.49
N GLU A 165 -9.02 10.67 -0.50
CA GLU A 165 -9.74 11.05 -1.73
C GLU A 165 -9.12 12.31 -2.34
N GLY A 166 -8.95 12.32 -3.66
CA GLY A 166 -8.41 13.47 -4.40
C GLY A 166 -6.92 13.33 -4.74
N GLU A 167 -6.22 12.39 -4.15
CA GLU A 167 -4.83 12.11 -4.54
C GLU A 167 -4.80 11.37 -5.88
N GLU A 168 -4.09 11.93 -6.86
CA GLU A 168 -3.91 11.33 -8.19
C GLU A 168 -2.59 10.54 -8.30
N GLN A 169 -1.64 10.79 -7.41
CA GLN A 169 -0.34 10.12 -7.36
C GLN A 169 0.24 10.19 -5.97
N VAL A 170 0.92 9.14 -5.55
CA VAL A 170 1.74 9.12 -4.33
C VAL A 170 3.16 8.72 -4.64
N SER A 171 4.09 9.11 -3.76
CA SER A 171 5.51 8.81 -3.85
C SER A 171 5.97 8.03 -2.62
N LEU A 172 6.81 7.01 -2.83
CA LEU A 172 7.50 6.32 -1.76
C LEU A 172 8.95 6.77 -1.73
N LEU A 173 9.37 7.32 -0.58
CA LEU A 173 10.74 7.76 -0.32
C LEU A 173 11.32 7.09 0.92
N GLY A 174 12.60 6.76 0.85
CA GLY A 174 13.36 6.25 1.97
C GLY A 174 13.68 7.37 2.98
N GLU A 175 13.44 7.10 4.26
CA GLU A 175 13.82 8.01 5.34
C GLU A 175 15.13 7.58 6.00
N LYS A 176 15.22 6.30 6.41
CA LYS A 176 16.34 5.79 7.19
C LYS A 176 16.52 4.28 7.03
N LEU A 177 17.77 3.86 6.92
CA LEU A 177 18.18 2.46 7.05
C LEU A 177 19.15 2.31 8.22
N MET A 178 18.80 1.46 9.19
CA MET A 178 19.69 1.00 10.25
C MET A 178 20.22 -0.38 9.88
N VAL A 179 21.52 -0.57 10.03
CA VAL A 179 22.18 -1.87 9.81
C VAL A 179 23.02 -2.20 11.03
N GLU A 180 22.67 -3.28 11.70
CA GLU A 180 23.45 -3.86 12.79
C GLU A 180 24.22 -5.05 12.25
N ARG A 181 25.51 -5.11 12.52
CA ARG A 181 26.42 -6.20 12.18
C ARG A 181 27.21 -6.63 13.40
N ILE A 182 28.00 -7.70 13.26
CA ILE A 182 28.85 -8.22 14.35
C ILE A 182 29.85 -7.14 14.81
N ASP A 183 30.34 -6.29 13.90
CA ASP A 183 31.36 -5.26 14.11
C ASP A 183 30.79 -3.88 14.45
N GLY A 184 29.46 -3.73 14.52
CA GLY A 184 28.82 -2.46 14.91
C GLY A 184 27.53 -2.13 14.20
N THR A 185 27.03 -0.93 14.46
CA THR A 185 25.78 -0.40 13.92
C THR A 185 26.04 0.83 13.06
N ALA A 186 25.37 0.91 11.90
CA ALA A 186 25.42 2.07 11.02
C ALA A 186 24.00 2.55 10.70
N ALA A 187 23.84 3.88 10.53
CA ALA A 187 22.60 4.50 10.10
C ALA A 187 22.83 5.27 8.79
N TYR A 188 21.91 5.12 7.85
CA TYR A 188 21.98 5.71 6.52
C TYR A 188 20.73 6.53 6.26
N THR A 189 20.92 7.82 5.92
CA THR A 189 19.86 8.79 5.61
C THR A 189 20.23 9.68 4.41
N GLN A 190 21.38 9.42 3.80
CA GLN A 190 21.90 10.26 2.70
C GLN A 190 21.01 10.09 1.46
N ALA A 191 20.66 11.22 0.84
CA ALA A 191 19.91 11.23 -0.41
C ALA A 191 20.62 10.40 -1.50
N GLY A 192 19.84 9.70 -2.30
CA GLY A 192 20.33 8.80 -3.35
C GLY A 192 20.84 7.46 -2.85
N ARG A 193 20.66 7.12 -1.57
CA ARG A 193 21.00 5.80 -1.04
C ARG A 193 19.78 4.87 -1.03
N PRO A 194 19.93 3.59 -1.46
CA PRO A 194 18.88 2.61 -1.30
C PRO A 194 18.57 2.37 0.19
N ILE A 195 17.31 2.51 0.57
CA ILE A 195 16.82 2.31 1.95
C ILE A 195 16.08 1.00 2.08
N ALA A 196 15.21 0.71 1.11
CA ALA A 196 14.35 -0.47 1.08
C ALA A 196 14.08 -0.90 -0.36
N VAL A 197 13.33 -1.98 -0.51
CA VAL A 197 12.86 -2.50 -1.80
C VAL A 197 11.36 -2.77 -1.69
N ILE A 198 10.60 -2.48 -2.74
CA ILE A 198 9.18 -2.83 -2.82
C ILE A 198 8.88 -3.79 -3.95
N SER A 199 7.79 -4.55 -3.79
CA SER A 199 7.23 -5.43 -4.81
C SER A 199 5.71 -5.57 -4.63
N ASN A 200 5.04 -6.28 -5.54
CA ASN A 200 3.62 -6.66 -5.45
C ASN A 200 2.65 -5.48 -5.17
N VAL A 201 2.87 -4.35 -5.83
CA VAL A 201 2.04 -3.16 -5.64
C VAL A 201 0.63 -3.38 -6.20
N ALA A 202 -0.39 -3.10 -5.39
CA ALA A 202 -1.78 -3.17 -5.77
C ALA A 202 -2.60 -2.02 -5.17
N LEU A 203 -3.67 -1.65 -5.85
CA LEU A 203 -4.62 -0.63 -5.43
C LEU A 203 -6.03 -1.20 -5.39
N GLU A 204 -6.78 -0.89 -4.32
CA GLU A 204 -8.20 -1.16 -4.21
C GLU A 204 -8.94 0.15 -3.94
N TYR A 205 -9.95 0.47 -4.75
CA TYR A 205 -10.66 1.74 -4.68
C TYR A 205 -12.09 1.64 -5.21
N LYS A 206 -12.94 2.59 -4.83
CA LYS A 206 -14.25 2.83 -5.47
C LYS A 206 -14.05 3.79 -6.64
N PRO A 207 -14.40 3.43 -7.88
CA PRO A 207 -14.28 4.32 -9.02
C PRO A 207 -15.02 5.63 -8.79
N GLY A 208 -14.31 6.74 -9.00
CA GLY A 208 -14.85 8.10 -9.02
C GLY A 208 -15.31 8.51 -10.41
N PRO A 209 -15.90 9.71 -10.57
CA PRO A 209 -16.19 10.27 -11.87
C PRO A 209 -14.88 10.51 -12.63
N PRO A 210 -14.89 10.39 -13.98
CA PRO A 210 -13.70 10.67 -14.76
C PRO A 210 -13.26 12.12 -14.57
N PRO A 211 -11.94 12.41 -14.63
CA PRO A 211 -11.40 13.76 -14.52
C PRO A 211 -12.11 14.69 -15.54
N ARG A 212 -12.51 15.87 -15.10
CA ARG A 212 -13.10 16.88 -16.01
C ARG A 212 -12.04 17.29 -17.02
N LYS A 213 -12.30 17.07 -18.32
CA LYS A 213 -11.44 17.62 -19.37
C LYS A 213 -11.29 19.13 -19.16
N PRO A 214 -10.06 19.67 -19.21
CA PRO A 214 -9.87 21.14 -19.18
C PRO A 214 -10.68 21.76 -20.28
N LYS A 215 -11.50 22.77 -19.96
CA LYS A 215 -12.18 23.60 -20.97
C LYS A 215 -11.07 24.30 -21.76
N ARG A 216 -10.99 23.99 -23.06
CA ARG A 216 -10.17 24.74 -24.02
C ARG A 216 -10.72 26.17 -24.18
#